data_69ff9627cca7dd1a2cdeb09f72be6154
#
_entry.id   69ff9627cca7dd1a2cdeb09f72be6154
#
_cell.length_a   1.000
_cell.length_b   1.000
_cell.length_c   1.000
_cell.angle_alpha   90.00
_cell.angle_beta   90.00
_cell.angle_gamma   90.00
#
_symmetry.space_group_name_H-M   'P 1'
#
loop_
_entity.id
_entity.type
_entity.pdbx_description
1 polymer ?
#
loop_
_entity_poly.entity_id
_entity_poly.type
_entity_poly.pdbx_seq_one_letter_code
_entity_poly.pdbx_strand_id
1 'polypeptide(L)'
;AKVVESVPVATAGVRQEKVDIISGVGGLKDFSVVCGSFSVKANAESLKDFLDKEGYSAVIAFNPDAAMYRVIVSTFADRASAADARDAFKSKYSNRKDFQSAWLLYRLK
;
A
#
# COMPACT_ATOMS: atom_id res chain seq x y z
N ALA A 1 3.03 -26.30 -1.69
CA ALA A 1 3.27 -25.69 -1.23
C ALA A 1 2.93 -25.18 -0.12
N LYS A 2 2.78 -25.32 0.52
CA LYS A 2 2.59 -24.92 1.17
C LYS A 2 3.17 -24.13 2.05
N VAL A 3 3.92 -23.42 1.71
CA VAL A 3 4.52 -22.39 2.41
C VAL A 3 3.56 -21.56 3.14
N VAL A 4 2.36 -21.57 2.71
CA VAL A 4 1.29 -20.85 3.33
C VAL A 4 1.18 -21.14 4.82
N GLU A 5 1.58 -22.32 5.20
CA GLU A 5 1.45 -22.75 6.58
C GLU A 5 2.32 -22.00 7.56
N SER A 6 3.39 -21.39 7.05
CA SER A 6 4.29 -20.63 7.91
C SER A 6 3.87 -19.18 8.04
N VAL A 7 2.84 -18.75 7.32
CA VAL A 7 2.39 -17.36 7.35
C VAL A 7 1.33 -17.20 8.42
N PRO A 8 1.49 -16.22 9.35
CA PRO A 8 0.46 -15.97 10.35
C PRO A 8 -0.87 -15.61 9.71
N VAL A 9 -1.96 -15.98 10.34
CA VAL A 9 -3.29 -15.70 9.81
C VAL A 9 -3.47 -14.20 9.54
N ALA A 10 -2.94 -13.38 10.41
CA ALA A 10 -3.08 -11.93 10.28
C ALA A 10 -2.45 -11.38 8.99
N THR A 11 -1.48 -12.11 8.41
CA THR A 11 -0.82 -11.67 7.18
C THR A 11 -1.19 -12.53 5.98
N ALA A 12 -2.13 -13.46 6.12
CA ALA A 12 -2.55 -14.31 5.01
C ALA A 12 -3.16 -13.46 3.91
N GLY A 13 -2.73 -13.67 2.67
CA GLY A 13 -3.21 -12.90 1.53
C GLY A 13 -2.63 -11.51 1.43
N VAL A 14 -1.63 -11.20 2.22
CA VAL A 14 -0.98 -9.89 2.27
C VAL A 14 0.48 -10.06 1.88
N ARG A 15 1.00 -9.14 1.07
CA ARG A 15 2.42 -9.17 0.71
C ARG A 15 3.25 -8.60 1.86
N GLN A 16 4.31 -9.29 2.22
CA GLN A 16 5.21 -8.85 3.28
C GLN A 16 6.44 -8.21 2.65
N GLU A 17 6.71 -6.95 2.98
CA GLU A 17 7.83 -6.22 2.38
C GLU A 17 8.53 -5.35 3.42
N LYS A 18 9.83 -5.19 3.22
CA LYS A 18 10.60 -4.19 3.92
C LYS A 18 10.62 -2.94 3.06
N VAL A 19 10.14 -1.83 3.60
CA VAL A 19 10.09 -0.58 2.85
C VAL A 19 10.59 0.57 3.72
N ASP A 20 11.16 1.58 3.06
CA ASP A 20 11.63 2.80 3.71
C ASP A 20 10.72 3.94 3.29
N ILE A 21 10.24 4.71 4.25
CA ILE A 21 9.38 5.86 3.96
C ILE A 21 10.25 6.98 3.42
N ILE A 22 9.93 7.46 2.23
CA ILE A 22 10.68 8.55 1.61
C ILE A 22 9.87 9.82 1.44
N SER A 23 8.56 9.77 1.58
CA SER A 23 7.70 10.95 1.46
C SER A 23 6.39 10.70 2.18
N GLY A 24 5.85 11.74 2.81
CA GLY A 24 4.59 11.65 3.54
C GLY A 24 4.80 11.83 5.03
N VAL A 25 3.71 12.01 5.76
CA VAL A 25 3.74 12.25 7.20
C VAL A 25 3.05 11.10 7.93
N GLY A 26 3.44 10.89 9.19
CA GLY A 26 2.78 9.94 10.07
C GLY A 26 3.30 8.52 10.02
N GLY A 27 4.17 8.20 9.10
CA GLY A 27 4.74 6.86 9.01
C GLY A 27 3.73 5.78 8.60
N LEU A 28 4.10 4.52 8.78
CA LEU A 28 3.28 3.38 8.41
C LEU A 28 2.99 2.52 9.61
N LYS A 29 1.75 2.02 9.67
CA LYS A 29 1.37 0.97 10.61
C LYS A 29 1.64 -0.39 9.96
N ASP A 30 1.19 -1.46 10.59
CA ASP A 30 1.51 -2.81 10.13
C ASP A 30 0.91 -3.15 8.77
N PHE A 31 -0.31 -2.72 8.51
CA PHE A 31 -1.03 -3.04 7.27
C PHE A 31 -1.33 -1.78 6.49
N SER A 32 -0.96 -1.76 5.22
CA SER A 32 -1.11 -0.58 4.37
C SER A 32 -1.80 -0.95 3.08
N VAL A 33 -2.58 0.01 2.54
CA VAL A 33 -3.23 -0.16 1.24
C VAL A 33 -2.33 0.50 0.20
N VAL A 34 -1.79 -0.31 -0.70
CA VAL A 34 -0.94 0.17 -1.79
C VAL A 34 -1.79 0.29 -3.03
N CYS A 35 -1.88 1.50 -3.58
CA CYS A 35 -2.69 1.74 -4.77
C CYS A 35 -1.87 1.87 -6.05
N GLY A 36 -0.56 1.91 -5.95
CA GLY A 36 0.29 1.96 -7.13
C GLY A 36 1.74 1.68 -6.79
N SER A 37 2.47 1.16 -7.77
CA SER A 37 3.89 0.85 -7.62
C SER A 37 4.61 1.32 -8.88
N PHE A 38 5.72 2.02 -8.70
CA PHE A 38 6.43 2.64 -9.82
C PHE A 38 7.93 2.44 -9.67
N SER A 39 8.61 2.26 -10.78
CA SER A 39 10.08 2.22 -10.78
C SER A 39 10.66 3.64 -10.86
N VAL A 40 9.84 4.63 -11.21
CA VAL A 40 10.26 6.02 -11.33
C VAL A 40 9.63 6.85 -10.22
N LYS A 41 10.46 7.51 -9.41
CA LYS A 41 9.98 8.28 -8.27
C LYS A 41 8.99 9.37 -8.66
N ALA A 42 9.24 10.05 -9.78
CA ALA A 42 8.37 11.14 -10.23
C ALA A 42 6.94 10.67 -10.47
N ASN A 43 6.77 9.44 -10.96
CA ASN A 43 5.43 8.87 -11.19
C ASN A 43 4.72 8.61 -9.86
N ALA A 44 5.47 8.14 -8.86
CA ALA A 44 4.91 7.94 -7.53
C ALA A 44 4.49 9.26 -6.90
N GLU A 45 5.30 10.31 -7.09
CA GLU A 45 4.99 11.64 -6.57
C GLU A 45 3.73 12.22 -7.20
N SER A 46 3.53 11.98 -8.51
CA SER A 46 2.32 12.44 -9.19
C SER A 46 1.07 11.78 -8.62
N LEU A 47 1.15 10.48 -8.35
CA LEU A 47 0.01 9.78 -7.76
C LEU A 47 -0.23 10.24 -6.32
N LYS A 48 0.83 10.45 -5.55
CA LYS A 48 0.70 10.98 -4.19
C LYS A 48 0.00 12.33 -4.20
N ASP A 49 0.37 13.22 -5.13
CA ASP A 49 -0.25 14.53 -5.23
C ASP A 49 -1.75 14.42 -5.51
N PHE A 50 -2.13 13.52 -6.41
CA PHE A 50 -3.53 13.26 -6.69
C PHE A 50 -4.28 12.82 -5.42
N LEU A 51 -3.70 11.87 -4.69
CA LEU A 51 -4.34 11.33 -3.49
C LEU A 51 -4.42 12.37 -2.38
N ASP A 52 -3.40 13.20 -2.24
CA ASP A 52 -3.43 14.26 -1.23
C ASP A 52 -4.55 15.25 -1.52
N LYS A 53 -4.77 15.57 -2.80
CA LYS A 53 -5.87 16.45 -3.20
C LYS A 53 -7.23 15.82 -2.99
N GLU A 54 -7.29 14.48 -2.99
CA GLU A 54 -8.53 13.76 -2.71
C GLU A 54 -8.79 13.60 -1.22
N GLY A 55 -7.92 14.11 -0.38
CA GLY A 55 -8.11 14.08 1.07
C GLY A 55 -7.40 12.97 1.81
N TYR A 56 -6.60 12.18 1.10
CA TYR A 56 -5.78 11.13 1.74
C TYR A 56 -4.44 11.72 2.17
N SER A 57 -3.84 11.11 3.19
CA SER A 57 -2.47 11.44 3.59
C SER A 57 -1.56 10.37 3.02
N ALA A 58 -1.33 10.43 1.72
CA ALA A 58 -0.58 9.39 1.03
C ALA A 58 0.89 9.38 1.41
N VAL A 59 1.49 8.19 1.38
CA VAL A 59 2.90 7.98 1.74
C VAL A 59 3.57 7.25 0.58
N ILE A 60 4.80 7.65 0.26
CA ILE A 60 5.62 6.91 -0.69
C ILE A 60 6.65 6.12 0.11
N ALA A 61 6.66 4.81 -0.07
CA ALA A 61 7.60 3.92 0.58
C ALA A 61 8.40 3.17 -0.49
N PHE A 62 9.71 3.11 -0.31
CA PHE A 62 10.59 2.47 -1.28
C PHE A 62 10.94 1.06 -0.82
N ASN A 63 10.76 0.10 -1.71
CA ASN A 63 11.18 -1.28 -1.47
C ASN A 63 12.51 -1.49 -2.21
N PRO A 64 13.65 -1.54 -1.50
CA PRO A 64 14.95 -1.66 -2.16
C PRO A 64 15.15 -3.00 -2.85
N ASP A 65 14.53 -4.06 -2.36
CA ASP A 65 14.68 -5.39 -2.97
C ASP A 65 14.02 -5.44 -4.34
N ALA A 66 12.88 -4.77 -4.49
CA ALA A 66 12.16 -4.72 -5.76
C ALA A 66 12.52 -3.50 -6.59
N ALA A 67 13.24 -2.54 -6.01
CA ALA A 67 13.55 -1.24 -6.62
C ALA A 67 12.28 -0.53 -7.07
N MET A 68 11.26 -0.54 -6.22
CA MET A 68 9.95 0.02 -6.55
C MET A 68 9.49 1.01 -5.49
N TYR A 69 8.84 2.07 -5.94
CA TYR A 69 8.20 3.05 -5.07
C TYR A 69 6.74 2.67 -4.91
N ARG A 70 6.33 2.36 -3.67
CA ARG A 70 4.95 1.98 -3.35
C ARG A 70 4.20 3.21 -2.88
N VAL A 71 3.08 3.54 -3.52
CA VAL A 71 2.25 4.65 -3.09
C VAL A 71 1.15 4.10 -2.21
N ILE A 72 1.14 4.52 -0.95
CA ILE A 72 0.25 4.00 0.08
C ILE A 72 -0.80 5.05 0.38
N VAL A 73 -2.08 4.67 0.24
CA VAL A 73 -3.19 5.58 0.44
C VAL A 73 -3.65 5.61 1.89
N SER A 74 -3.51 4.53 2.62
CA SER A 74 -3.89 4.48 4.03
C SER A 74 -3.16 3.33 4.73
N THR A 75 -3.11 3.40 6.06
CA THR A 75 -2.38 2.41 6.85
C THR A 75 -3.17 2.12 8.13
N PHE A 76 -3.10 0.88 8.61
CA PHE A 76 -3.91 0.39 9.73
C PHE A 76 -3.13 -0.60 10.57
N ALA A 77 -3.55 -0.74 11.83
CA ALA A 77 -2.91 -1.69 12.75
C ALA A 77 -3.37 -3.12 12.52
N ASP A 78 -4.54 -3.33 11.90
CA ASP A 78 -5.07 -4.67 11.68
C ASP A 78 -5.44 -4.90 10.21
N ARG A 79 -5.43 -6.18 9.81
CA ARG A 79 -5.69 -6.55 8.43
C ARG A 79 -7.12 -6.29 8.00
N ALA A 80 -8.08 -6.52 8.89
CA ALA A 80 -9.49 -6.36 8.54
C ALA A 80 -9.81 -4.92 8.16
N SER A 81 -9.32 -3.95 8.94
CA SER A 81 -9.53 -2.54 8.62
C SER A 81 -8.85 -2.15 7.30
N ALA A 82 -7.65 -2.69 7.06
CA ALA A 82 -6.94 -2.43 5.82
C ALA A 82 -7.69 -3.01 4.62
N ALA A 83 -8.21 -4.22 4.75
CA ALA A 83 -8.98 -4.86 3.68
C ALA A 83 -10.24 -4.08 3.36
N ASP A 84 -10.95 -3.61 4.38
CA ASP A 84 -12.16 -2.81 4.19
C ASP A 84 -11.82 -1.50 3.47
N ALA A 85 -10.73 -0.85 3.87
CA ALA A 85 -10.30 0.40 3.24
C ALA A 85 -9.88 0.16 1.79
N ARG A 86 -9.20 -0.95 1.49
CA ARG A 86 -8.83 -1.32 0.13
C ARG A 86 -10.08 -1.48 -0.73
N ASP A 87 -11.06 -2.20 -0.24
CA ASP A 87 -12.28 -2.46 -1.00
C ASP A 87 -13.08 -1.18 -1.20
N ALA A 88 -13.16 -0.33 -0.20
CA ALA A 88 -13.82 0.96 -0.31
C ALA A 88 -13.11 1.87 -1.33
N PHE A 89 -11.79 1.86 -1.32
CA PHE A 89 -11.01 2.64 -2.28
C PHE A 89 -11.26 2.18 -3.71
N LYS A 90 -11.27 0.87 -3.93
CA LYS A 90 -11.53 0.30 -5.25
C LYS A 90 -12.94 0.65 -5.73
N SER A 91 -13.91 0.62 -4.84
CA SER A 91 -15.29 0.98 -5.18
C SER A 91 -15.43 2.46 -5.50
N LYS A 92 -14.77 3.31 -4.73
CA LYS A 92 -14.83 4.76 -4.95
C LYS A 92 -14.26 5.14 -6.31
N TYR A 93 -13.24 4.45 -6.75
CA TYR A 93 -12.57 4.72 -8.03
C TYR A 93 -12.81 3.58 -9.01
N SER A 94 -14.04 3.10 -9.09
CA SER A 94 -14.38 1.96 -9.94
C SER A 94 -14.10 2.19 -11.42
N ASN A 95 -14.03 3.46 -11.85
CA ASN A 95 -13.69 3.81 -13.22
C ASN A 95 -12.18 3.91 -13.47
N ARG A 96 -11.35 3.72 -12.45
CA ARG A 96 -9.89 3.74 -12.57
C ARG A 96 -9.37 2.31 -12.53
N LYS A 97 -8.91 1.82 -13.67
CA LYS A 97 -8.40 0.45 -13.76
C LYS A 97 -7.14 0.25 -12.94
N ASP A 98 -6.28 1.26 -12.90
CA ASP A 98 -5.03 1.19 -12.15
C ASP A 98 -5.29 1.02 -10.64
N PHE A 99 -6.39 1.58 -10.12
CA PHE A 99 -6.71 1.46 -8.71
C PHE A 99 -7.39 0.13 -8.36
N GLN A 100 -7.89 -0.59 -9.35
CA GLN A 100 -8.52 -1.89 -9.09
C GLN A 100 -7.52 -2.97 -8.71
N SER A 101 -6.23 -2.72 -8.90
CA SER A 101 -5.18 -3.64 -8.44
C SER A 101 -4.65 -3.31 -7.06
N ALA A 102 -5.27 -2.42 -6.32
CA ALA A 102 -4.82 -2.08 -4.97
C ALA A 102 -4.68 -3.35 -4.12
N TRP A 103 -3.64 -3.39 -3.31
CA TRP A 103 -3.33 -4.58 -2.53
C TRP A 103 -2.85 -4.18 -1.13
N LEU A 104 -2.74 -5.17 -0.26
CA LEU A 104 -2.32 -4.94 1.12
C LEU A 104 -0.85 -5.30 1.28
N LEU A 105 -0.15 -4.46 2.04
CA LEU A 105 1.26 -4.66 2.36
C LEU A 105 1.39 -4.77 3.88
N TYR A 106 2.08 -5.82 4.34
CA TYR A 106 2.48 -5.95 5.73
C TYR A 106 3.93 -5.52 5.84
N ARG A 107 4.19 -4.50 6.65
CA ARG A 107 5.54 -3.94 6.77
C ARG A 107 6.41 -4.79 7.66
N LEU A 108 7.49 -5.31 7.10
CA LEU A 108 8.50 -6.04 7.87
C LEU A 108 9.41 -5.02 8.58
N LYS A 109 9.82 -5.38 9.78
CA LYS A 109 10.65 -4.50 10.61
C LYS A 109 12.10 -4.93 10.65
#